data_3e1e94f6ec120e32bacd45d5ff6415d6
#
_entry.id   3e1e94f6ec120e32bacd45d5ff6415d6
#
_cell.length_a   1.000
_cell.length_b   1.000
_cell.length_c   1.000
_cell.angle_alpha   90.00
_cell.angle_beta   90.00
_cell.angle_gamma   90.00
#
_symmetry.space_group_name_H-M   'P 1'
#
loop_
_entity.id
_entity.type
_entity.pdbx_description
1 polymer ?
#
loop_
_entity_poly.entity_id
_entity_poly.type
_entity_poly.pdbx_seq_one_letter_code
_entity_poly.pdbx_strand_id
1 'polypeptide(L)'
;MIFETTFGRVTSEGVGVSRSGKPIQRFLGIPYARAERFQDPESISPIKGQDVNSGKGHCFPQHMPSTFMNFFLKNIQPRREWQPREDIQGEDSLRVNVWTSELETQKPVLVFLHGGDCGSGTTPIYDGAHLAEQDVVVVTITYRIGLFGHLHVVDGDRISCDRALLDQQLALRWIRTHIAELGGDPDNITLMGHCSGAFYALHQILNPYNRDLFHRLILCSGQGITPIPLIPEKEREAFQDFLSNNRLSSYSELLSLPPEKILKLKPPQTFLSTTVDETFFLGDPLESLEEGYFPRIPVIIGSASDELSMLKIPMQYKRLGIATSKSKFPSAVEKMFGPRAGEIAEALRPEADDVADLQIKMMEL
;
A
#
# COMPACT_ATOMS: atom_id res chain seq x y z
N MET A 1 14.04 16.63 20.56
CA MET A 1 13.53 18.03 20.61
C MET A 1 12.02 18.01 20.46
N ILE A 2 11.34 18.93 21.13
CA ILE A 2 9.86 19.01 21.10
C ILE A 2 9.46 20.24 20.31
N PHE A 3 8.45 20.09 19.46
CA PHE A 3 7.93 21.16 18.58
C PHE A 3 6.42 21.26 18.76
N GLU A 4 5.93 22.47 18.95
CA GLU A 4 4.49 22.79 18.96
C GLU A 4 3.99 22.97 17.53
N THR A 5 2.92 22.28 17.20
CA THR A 5 2.26 22.37 15.89
C THR A 5 0.78 22.62 16.04
N THR A 6 0.10 22.96 14.95
CA THR A 6 -1.36 23.14 14.97
C THR A 6 -2.11 21.84 15.25
N PHE A 7 -1.53 20.69 14.92
CA PHE A 7 -2.12 19.37 15.13
C PHE A 7 -1.73 18.69 16.45
N GLY A 8 -0.80 19.30 17.23
CA GLY A 8 -0.34 18.81 18.51
C GLY A 8 1.15 18.98 18.70
N ARG A 9 1.67 18.46 19.79
CA ARG A 9 3.10 18.51 20.12
C ARG A 9 3.81 17.28 19.56
N VAL A 10 4.87 17.49 18.79
CA VAL A 10 5.67 16.40 18.21
C VAL A 10 7.08 16.39 18.76
N THR A 11 7.57 15.21 19.05
CA THR A 11 8.93 14.99 19.52
C THR A 11 9.77 14.39 18.40
N SER A 12 10.88 15.07 18.07
CA SER A 12 11.89 14.48 17.20
C SER A 12 12.73 13.48 18.00
N GLU A 13 12.74 12.26 17.54
CA GLU A 13 13.65 11.24 18.04
C GLU A 13 15.01 11.43 17.39
N GLY A 14 15.94 11.99 18.16
CA GLY A 14 17.36 12.10 17.93
C GLY A 14 17.88 11.88 16.51
N VAL A 15 18.85 12.63 16.21
CA VAL A 15 19.53 12.75 14.94
C VAL A 15 19.95 11.38 14.40
N GLY A 16 19.28 10.91 13.36
CA GLY A 16 19.93 10.02 12.42
C GLY A 16 21.11 10.79 11.84
N VAL A 17 22.33 10.32 12.08
CA VAL A 17 23.48 10.93 11.41
C VAL A 17 23.45 10.43 9.97
N SER A 18 23.21 11.33 9.06
CA SER A 18 23.31 11.08 7.64
C SER A 18 24.72 10.64 7.23
N ARG A 19 24.93 10.10 6.04
CA ARG A 19 26.26 9.77 5.51
C ARG A 19 27.14 11.02 5.42
N SER A 20 26.54 12.18 5.18
CA SER A 20 27.24 13.48 5.09
C SER A 20 27.52 14.10 6.47
N GLY A 21 26.99 13.54 7.56
CA GLY A 21 27.05 14.14 8.89
C GLY A 21 25.99 15.22 9.15
N LYS A 22 25.10 15.49 8.17
CA LYS A 22 23.99 16.46 8.31
C LYS A 22 22.98 15.93 9.32
N PRO A 23 22.56 16.73 10.32
CA PRO A 23 21.53 16.30 11.27
C PRO A 23 20.17 16.18 10.58
N ILE A 24 19.50 15.05 10.77
CA ILE A 24 18.14 14.81 10.25
C ILE A 24 17.18 14.66 11.42
N GLN A 25 16.17 15.50 11.47
CA GLN A 25 15.06 15.36 12.41
C GLN A 25 14.14 14.22 11.94
N ARG A 26 13.72 13.39 12.89
CA ARG A 26 12.87 12.24 12.62
C ARG A 26 11.65 12.26 13.53
N PHE A 27 10.47 12.35 12.95
CA PHE A 27 9.19 12.32 13.64
C PHE A 27 8.46 11.03 13.28
N LEU A 28 8.38 10.09 14.19
CA LEU A 28 7.81 8.77 13.95
C LEU A 28 6.42 8.61 14.59
N GLY A 29 5.51 8.02 13.84
CA GLY A 29 4.22 7.60 14.34
C GLY A 29 3.25 8.75 14.62
N ILE A 30 3.24 9.79 13.78
CA ILE A 30 2.24 10.87 13.85
C ILE A 30 0.91 10.35 13.30
N PRO A 31 -0.18 10.37 14.07
CA PRO A 31 -1.48 9.93 13.57
C PRO A 31 -2.06 10.95 12.57
N TYR A 32 -2.59 10.46 11.45
CA TYR A 32 -3.28 11.30 10.46
C TYR A 32 -4.78 11.04 10.41
N ALA A 33 -5.21 9.85 10.84
CA ALA A 33 -6.58 9.41 10.88
C ALA A 33 -6.80 8.38 11.99
N ARG A 34 -8.05 8.06 12.24
CA ARG A 34 -8.48 6.90 13.03
C ARG A 34 -9.48 6.09 12.23
N ALA A 35 -9.58 4.82 12.49
CA ALA A 35 -10.61 3.96 11.91
C ALA A 35 -10.98 2.85 12.89
N GLU A 36 -12.26 2.60 13.00
CA GLU A 36 -12.74 1.35 13.58
C GLU A 36 -12.52 0.21 12.58
N ARG A 37 -12.47 -1.01 13.08
CA ARG A 37 -12.26 -2.20 12.26
C ARG A 37 -13.30 -2.31 11.15
N PHE A 38 -12.84 -2.43 9.92
CA PHE A 38 -13.66 -2.51 8.69
C PHE A 38 -14.58 -1.30 8.42
N GLN A 39 -14.40 -0.20 9.13
CA GLN A 39 -15.08 1.07 8.84
C GLN A 39 -14.19 2.00 8.02
N ASP A 40 -14.79 2.98 7.35
CA ASP A 40 -14.04 4.01 6.65
C ASP A 40 -13.23 4.84 7.64
N PRO A 41 -12.07 5.37 7.22
CA PRO A 41 -11.25 6.17 8.11
C PRO A 41 -11.85 7.56 8.33
N GLU A 42 -11.61 8.11 9.51
CA GLU A 42 -12.02 9.45 9.89
C GLU A 42 -10.82 10.34 10.19
N SER A 43 -10.90 11.60 9.78
CA SER A 43 -9.91 12.61 10.18
C SER A 43 -9.89 12.78 11.69
N ILE A 44 -8.70 12.94 12.25
CA ILE A 44 -8.56 13.27 13.67
C ILE A 44 -8.58 14.78 13.86
N SER A 45 -9.26 15.21 14.92
CA SER A 45 -9.20 16.61 15.33
C SER A 45 -7.84 16.92 15.95
N PRO A 46 -7.26 18.11 15.69
CA PRO A 46 -6.02 18.52 16.34
C PRO A 46 -6.12 18.53 17.85
N ILE A 47 -5.11 17.98 18.53
CA ILE A 47 -5.06 17.89 19.99
C ILE A 47 -3.99 18.84 20.51
N LYS A 48 -4.34 20.12 20.60
CA LYS A 48 -3.40 21.18 20.98
C LYS A 48 -2.73 20.92 22.32
N GLY A 49 -1.40 21.00 22.35
CA GLY A 49 -0.59 20.88 23.57
C GLY A 49 -0.43 19.45 24.11
N GLN A 50 -0.88 18.43 23.39
CA GLN A 50 -0.62 17.03 23.72
C GLN A 50 0.43 16.41 22.79
N ASP A 51 1.21 15.47 23.32
CA ASP A 51 2.15 14.69 22.53
C ASP A 51 1.38 13.75 21.60
N VAL A 52 1.58 13.88 20.30
CA VAL A 52 0.79 13.15 19.31
C VAL A 52 1.58 12.03 18.63
N ASN A 53 2.90 12.14 18.51
CA ASN A 53 3.68 11.07 17.90
C ASN A 53 4.16 10.03 18.90
N SER A 54 4.15 8.78 18.51
CA SER A 54 4.51 7.66 19.37
C SER A 54 6.03 7.46 19.54
N GLY A 55 6.83 8.16 18.74
CA GLY A 55 8.28 7.98 18.70
C GLY A 55 8.75 6.66 18.07
N LYS A 56 7.86 5.87 17.48
CA LYS A 56 8.21 4.61 16.80
C LYS A 56 7.34 4.40 15.55
N GLY A 57 7.86 3.63 14.61
CA GLY A 57 7.07 3.19 13.47
C GLY A 57 5.95 2.25 13.88
N HIS A 58 4.89 2.23 13.11
CA HIS A 58 3.74 1.36 13.29
C HIS A 58 3.50 0.54 12.03
N CYS A 59 2.81 -0.59 12.17
CA CYS A 59 2.28 -1.36 11.06
C CYS A 59 0.97 -2.05 11.44
N PHE A 60 0.14 -2.29 10.43
CA PHE A 60 -1.08 -3.08 10.61
C PHE A 60 -0.75 -4.54 10.89
N PRO A 61 -1.66 -5.27 11.57
CA PRO A 61 -1.51 -6.69 11.82
C PRO A 61 -1.27 -7.44 10.50
N GLN A 62 -0.22 -8.25 10.47
CA GLN A 62 0.19 -9.04 9.31
C GLN A 62 0.94 -10.28 9.76
N HIS A 63 1.03 -11.26 8.87
CA HIS A 63 1.86 -12.43 9.14
C HIS A 63 3.33 -12.02 9.25
N MET A 64 3.98 -12.45 10.33
CA MET A 64 5.42 -12.28 10.45
C MET A 64 6.13 -13.10 9.38
N PRO A 65 7.21 -12.58 8.79
CA PRO A 65 8.00 -13.34 7.84
C PRO A 65 8.44 -14.70 8.43
N SER A 66 8.38 -15.75 7.62
CA SER A 66 8.85 -17.08 8.06
C SER A 66 10.31 -17.01 8.54
N THR A 67 10.73 -17.97 9.34
CA THR A 67 12.12 -18.05 9.85
C THR A 67 13.15 -18.00 8.71
N PHE A 68 12.84 -18.61 7.57
CA PHE A 68 13.67 -18.57 6.37
C PHE A 68 13.70 -17.16 5.76
N MET A 69 12.57 -16.51 5.61
CA MET A 69 12.48 -15.13 5.11
C MET A 69 13.17 -14.16 6.08
N ASN A 70 13.01 -14.35 7.40
CA ASN A 70 13.72 -13.57 8.41
C ASN A 70 15.24 -13.71 8.31
N PHE A 71 15.75 -14.90 8.01
CA PHE A 71 17.18 -15.11 7.76
C PHE A 71 17.64 -14.31 6.53
N PHE A 72 16.84 -14.33 5.46
CA PHE A 72 17.13 -13.58 4.24
C PHE A 72 17.08 -12.07 4.48
N LEU A 73 16.01 -11.57 5.14
CA LEU A 73 15.86 -10.16 5.47
C LEU A 73 16.95 -9.63 6.39
N LYS A 74 17.47 -10.43 7.32
CA LYS A 74 18.61 -10.04 8.19
C LYS A 74 19.88 -9.74 7.41
N ASN A 75 20.08 -10.40 6.29
CA ASN A 75 21.25 -10.17 5.44
C ASN A 75 21.09 -8.96 4.52
N ILE A 76 19.84 -8.63 4.12
CA ILE A 76 19.54 -7.48 3.27
C ILE A 76 19.29 -6.22 4.12
N GLN A 77 18.64 -6.38 5.28
CA GLN A 77 18.28 -5.30 6.21
C GLN A 77 18.90 -5.57 7.58
N PRO A 78 20.16 -5.18 7.80
CA PRO A 78 20.86 -5.51 9.03
C PRO A 78 20.33 -4.80 10.28
N ARG A 79 19.57 -3.71 10.14
CA ARG A 79 19.00 -2.97 11.27
C ARG A 79 17.71 -3.63 11.75
N ARG A 80 17.78 -4.23 12.94
CA ARG A 80 16.65 -4.96 13.56
C ARG A 80 15.42 -4.06 13.80
N GLU A 81 15.62 -2.80 14.05
CA GLU A 81 14.57 -1.80 14.23
C GLU A 81 13.68 -1.57 13.00
N TRP A 82 14.15 -1.92 11.81
CA TRP A 82 13.44 -1.77 10.54
C TRP A 82 12.67 -3.04 10.11
N GLN A 83 12.74 -4.10 10.89
CA GLN A 83 12.01 -5.32 10.59
C GLN A 83 10.61 -5.26 11.20
N PRO A 84 9.58 -5.81 10.53
CA PRO A 84 8.28 -5.98 11.14
C PRO A 84 8.42 -6.73 12.47
N ARG A 85 7.87 -6.18 13.53
CA ARG A 85 7.95 -6.74 14.88
C ARG A 85 6.55 -6.78 15.48
N GLU A 86 6.30 -7.73 16.36
CA GLU A 86 5.01 -7.86 17.03
C GLU A 86 4.64 -6.64 17.87
N ASP A 87 5.64 -5.99 18.50
CA ASP A 87 5.43 -4.86 19.40
C ASP A 87 5.05 -3.54 18.71
N ILE A 88 5.10 -3.49 17.37
CA ILE A 88 4.67 -2.33 16.58
C ILE A 88 3.42 -2.61 15.75
N GLN A 89 2.91 -3.84 15.78
CA GLN A 89 1.68 -4.20 15.08
C GLN A 89 0.44 -3.79 15.87
N GLY A 90 -0.54 -3.23 15.19
CA GLY A 90 -1.81 -2.88 15.80
C GLY A 90 -2.76 -2.23 14.80
N GLU A 91 -4.04 -2.23 15.11
CA GLU A 91 -5.05 -1.61 14.26
C GLU A 91 -5.05 -0.07 14.38
N ASP A 92 -4.51 0.50 15.46
CA ASP A 92 -4.23 1.94 15.59
C ASP A 92 -2.91 2.30 14.91
N SER A 93 -2.84 2.14 13.59
CA SER A 93 -1.62 2.32 12.80
C SER A 93 -1.78 3.26 11.60
N LEU A 94 -2.83 4.10 11.56
CA LEU A 94 -2.99 5.14 10.55
C LEU A 94 -2.07 6.32 10.87
N ARG A 95 -0.78 6.17 10.52
CA ARG A 95 0.28 7.08 10.96
C ARG A 95 1.24 7.42 9.82
N VAL A 96 1.86 8.58 9.93
CA VAL A 96 2.97 8.99 9.05
C VAL A 96 4.25 9.07 9.86
N ASN A 97 5.38 8.86 9.16
CA ASN A 97 6.71 9.20 9.66
C ASN A 97 7.31 10.26 8.76
N VAL A 98 8.02 11.23 9.34
CA VAL A 98 8.57 12.35 8.63
C VAL A 98 10.06 12.50 8.94
N TRP A 99 10.87 12.71 7.90
CA TRP A 99 12.29 13.03 8.00
C TRP A 99 12.56 14.36 7.31
N THR A 100 13.26 15.24 8.00
CA THR A 100 13.67 16.55 7.45
C THR A 100 15.03 16.97 8.00
N SER A 101 15.83 17.65 7.21
CA SER A 101 17.09 18.23 7.69
C SER A 101 16.88 19.55 8.43
N GLU A 102 15.75 20.23 8.23
CA GLU A 102 15.48 21.57 8.74
C GLU A 102 13.98 21.86 8.68
N LEU A 103 13.45 22.58 9.66
CA LEU A 103 12.03 22.88 9.77
C LEU A 103 11.66 24.28 9.25
N GLU A 104 12.63 25.18 9.18
CA GLU A 104 12.38 26.60 8.87
C GLU A 104 12.31 26.91 7.36
N THR A 105 12.79 25.99 6.53
CA THR A 105 12.76 26.12 5.06
C THR A 105 11.74 25.16 4.47
N GLN A 106 10.93 25.64 3.54
CA GLN A 106 9.98 24.78 2.82
C GLN A 106 10.71 24.03 1.70
N LYS A 107 10.81 22.71 1.86
CA LYS A 107 11.50 21.81 0.94
C LYS A 107 10.51 20.97 0.14
N PRO A 108 10.89 20.49 -1.06
CA PRO A 108 10.11 19.47 -1.76
C PRO A 108 9.77 18.30 -0.85
N VAL A 109 8.58 17.74 -0.99
CA VAL A 109 8.10 16.62 -0.19
C VAL A 109 8.03 15.38 -1.05
N LEU A 110 8.64 14.28 -0.58
CA LEU A 110 8.50 12.95 -1.15
C LEU A 110 7.63 12.10 -0.22
N VAL A 111 6.45 11.75 -0.68
CA VAL A 111 5.52 10.86 0.02
C VAL A 111 5.65 9.45 -0.54
N PHE A 112 5.94 8.48 0.31
CA PHE A 112 6.20 7.11 -0.10
C PHE A 112 5.11 6.14 0.38
N LEU A 113 4.55 5.38 -0.56
CA LEU A 113 3.65 4.26 -0.33
C LEU A 113 4.43 2.95 -0.45
N HIS A 114 4.45 2.17 0.62
CA HIS A 114 5.17 0.89 0.65
C HIS A 114 4.49 -0.19 -0.19
N GLY A 115 5.25 -1.17 -0.65
CA GLY A 115 4.76 -2.39 -1.26
C GLY A 115 4.52 -3.49 -0.24
N GLY A 116 4.17 -4.67 -0.73
CA GLY A 116 3.94 -5.87 0.09
C GLY A 116 2.72 -6.68 -0.35
N ASP A 117 2.45 -6.69 -1.65
CA ASP A 117 1.38 -7.49 -2.26
C ASP A 117 0.00 -7.21 -1.64
N CYS A 118 -0.25 -5.95 -1.29
CA CYS A 118 -1.45 -5.47 -0.59
C CYS A 118 -1.77 -6.18 0.74
N GLY A 119 -1.11 -7.27 1.06
CA GLY A 119 -1.34 -8.12 2.24
C GLY A 119 -0.32 -7.98 3.35
N SER A 120 0.78 -7.30 3.08
CA SER A 120 1.87 -7.07 4.02
C SER A 120 2.51 -5.71 3.77
N GLY A 121 3.52 -5.37 4.55
CA GLY A 121 4.28 -4.13 4.39
C GLY A 121 4.28 -3.29 5.64
N THR A 122 5.30 -2.45 5.75
CA THR A 122 5.49 -1.62 6.93
C THR A 122 6.42 -0.46 6.61
N THR A 123 6.17 0.69 7.20
CA THR A 123 7.00 1.89 7.03
C THR A 123 8.36 1.83 7.75
N PRO A 124 8.53 1.15 8.90
CA PRO A 124 9.83 1.08 9.58
C PRO A 124 11.00 0.53 8.76
N ILE A 125 10.74 -0.23 7.70
CA ILE A 125 11.83 -0.73 6.83
C ILE A 125 12.38 0.33 5.88
N TYR A 126 11.71 1.47 5.75
CA TYR A 126 12.08 2.56 4.86
C TYR A 126 12.55 3.77 5.66
N ASP A 127 13.87 3.88 5.87
CA ASP A 127 14.48 5.04 6.53
C ASP A 127 14.66 6.19 5.53
N GLY A 128 13.94 7.27 5.75
CA GLY A 128 13.98 8.46 4.89
C GLY A 128 15.22 9.35 5.07
N ALA A 129 16.10 9.06 6.04
CA ALA A 129 17.18 9.96 6.43
C ALA A 129 18.15 10.27 5.28
N HIS A 130 18.51 9.28 4.46
CA HIS A 130 19.43 9.49 3.34
C HIS A 130 18.85 10.35 2.21
N LEU A 131 17.54 10.28 1.99
CA LEU A 131 16.88 11.17 1.03
C LEU A 131 16.71 12.57 1.63
N ALA A 132 16.41 12.67 2.92
CA ALA A 132 16.27 13.96 3.60
C ALA A 132 17.57 14.77 3.63
N GLU A 133 18.75 14.11 3.52
CA GLU A 133 20.06 14.78 3.32
C GLU A 133 20.10 15.65 2.05
N GLN A 134 19.30 15.30 1.06
CA GLN A 134 19.26 15.95 -0.25
C GLN A 134 18.25 17.12 -0.29
N ASP A 135 17.98 17.73 0.88
CA ASP A 135 17.03 18.83 1.03
C ASP A 135 15.60 18.51 0.55
N VAL A 136 15.15 17.28 0.84
CA VAL A 136 13.80 16.80 0.62
C VAL A 136 13.19 16.42 1.96
N VAL A 137 11.93 16.78 2.21
CA VAL A 137 11.15 16.20 3.31
C VAL A 137 10.62 14.85 2.85
N VAL A 138 10.93 13.78 3.58
CA VAL A 138 10.47 12.43 3.26
C VAL A 138 9.35 12.05 4.21
N VAL A 139 8.25 11.55 3.66
CA VAL A 139 7.09 11.08 4.42
C VAL A 139 6.79 9.64 4.01
N THR A 140 6.66 8.74 4.98
CA THR A 140 6.13 7.40 4.74
C THR A 140 4.77 7.26 5.40
N ILE A 141 3.85 6.58 4.72
CA ILE A 141 2.46 6.41 5.17
C ILE A 141 2.21 4.94 5.52
N THR A 142 1.68 4.70 6.72
CA THR A 142 1.11 3.40 7.09
C THR A 142 -0.38 3.41 6.81
N TYR A 143 -0.90 2.43 6.12
CA TYR A 143 -2.31 2.26 5.73
C TYR A 143 -2.75 0.82 5.93
N ARG A 144 -4.05 0.56 5.98
CA ARG A 144 -4.60 -0.79 6.15
C ARG A 144 -4.22 -1.70 4.99
N ILE A 145 -3.86 -2.92 5.33
CA ILE A 145 -3.43 -3.98 4.41
C ILE A 145 -4.23 -5.26 4.66
N GLY A 146 -4.10 -6.21 3.76
CA GLY A 146 -4.74 -7.50 3.91
C GLY A 146 -6.27 -7.39 4.07
N LEU A 147 -6.87 -8.27 4.84
CA LEU A 147 -8.32 -8.24 5.09
C LEU A 147 -8.79 -6.93 5.72
N PHE A 148 -7.96 -6.28 6.54
CA PHE A 148 -8.31 -5.00 7.17
C PHE A 148 -8.52 -3.88 6.15
N GLY A 149 -7.75 -3.89 5.05
CA GLY A 149 -7.81 -2.88 3.99
C GLY A 149 -8.72 -3.23 2.81
N HIS A 150 -8.87 -4.51 2.49
CA HIS A 150 -9.42 -4.96 1.21
C HIS A 150 -10.64 -5.88 1.29
N LEU A 151 -11.01 -6.40 2.48
CA LEU A 151 -12.21 -7.19 2.59
C LEU A 151 -13.44 -6.30 2.33
N HIS A 152 -14.22 -6.60 1.30
CA HIS A 152 -15.53 -5.97 1.14
C HIS A 152 -16.46 -6.46 2.24
N VAL A 153 -16.98 -5.54 3.01
CA VAL A 153 -17.82 -5.82 4.18
C VAL A 153 -19.21 -5.28 3.94
N VAL A 154 -20.20 -6.10 4.25
CA VAL A 154 -21.62 -5.73 4.15
C VAL A 154 -22.23 -5.66 5.55
N ASP A 155 -22.73 -4.49 5.91
CA ASP A 155 -23.42 -4.22 7.17
C ASP A 155 -24.75 -3.52 6.88
N GLY A 156 -25.83 -4.28 6.91
CA GLY A 156 -27.14 -3.81 6.45
C GLY A 156 -27.12 -3.42 4.98
N ASP A 157 -27.44 -2.18 4.68
CA ASP A 157 -27.41 -1.63 3.32
C ASP A 157 -26.02 -1.08 2.93
N ARG A 158 -25.12 -0.88 3.89
CA ARG A 158 -23.81 -0.34 3.64
C ARG A 158 -22.86 -1.42 3.15
N ILE A 159 -22.12 -1.11 2.08
CA ILE A 159 -20.98 -1.87 1.60
C ILE A 159 -19.75 -1.00 1.78
N SER A 160 -18.73 -1.50 2.50
CA SER A 160 -17.46 -0.80 2.71
C SER A 160 -16.36 -1.58 1.99
N CYS A 161 -15.66 -0.92 1.10
CA CYS A 161 -14.54 -1.45 0.31
C CYS A 161 -13.42 -0.40 0.22
N ASP A 162 -12.32 -0.73 -0.44
CA ASP A 162 -11.21 0.19 -0.78
C ASP A 162 -10.65 1.04 0.38
N ARG A 163 -10.79 0.56 1.61
CA ARG A 163 -10.36 1.30 2.82
C ARG A 163 -8.88 1.66 2.81
N ALA A 164 -8.03 0.83 2.19
CA ALA A 164 -6.62 1.15 2.01
C ALA A 164 -6.41 2.42 1.17
N LEU A 165 -7.22 2.62 0.13
CA LEU A 165 -7.19 3.83 -0.70
C LEU A 165 -7.71 5.06 0.04
N LEU A 166 -8.78 4.88 0.82
CA LEU A 166 -9.34 5.95 1.66
C LEU A 166 -8.36 6.39 2.75
N ASP A 167 -7.63 5.45 3.37
CA ASP A 167 -6.58 5.75 4.35
C ASP A 167 -5.51 6.64 3.73
N GLN A 168 -5.01 6.25 2.56
CA GLN A 168 -3.98 6.99 1.84
C GLN A 168 -4.46 8.37 1.40
N GLN A 169 -5.72 8.49 0.97
CA GLN A 169 -6.32 9.78 0.63
C GLN A 169 -6.34 10.72 1.83
N LEU A 170 -6.75 10.24 3.02
CA LEU A 170 -6.72 11.04 4.24
C LEU A 170 -5.29 11.41 4.66
N ALA A 171 -4.33 10.50 4.50
CA ALA A 171 -2.93 10.81 4.75
C ALA A 171 -2.40 11.91 3.83
N LEU A 172 -2.72 11.86 2.53
CA LEU A 172 -2.35 12.90 1.58
C LEU A 172 -2.98 14.26 1.93
N ARG A 173 -4.25 14.28 2.34
CA ARG A 173 -4.92 15.50 2.83
C ARG A 173 -4.25 16.04 4.10
N TRP A 174 -3.89 15.18 5.03
CA TRP A 174 -3.17 15.55 6.24
C TRP A 174 -1.80 16.15 5.90
N ILE A 175 -1.04 15.52 5.02
CA ILE A 175 0.26 16.01 4.55
C ILE A 175 0.10 17.40 3.90
N ARG A 176 -0.84 17.56 2.98
CA ARG A 176 -1.12 18.83 2.31
C ARG A 176 -1.42 19.96 3.31
N THR A 177 -2.08 19.64 4.41
CA THR A 177 -2.49 20.62 5.43
C THR A 177 -1.37 20.97 6.40
N HIS A 178 -0.53 19.99 6.79
CA HIS A 178 0.34 20.13 7.96
C HIS A 178 1.84 20.04 7.66
N ILE A 179 2.25 19.61 6.46
CA ILE A 179 3.67 19.33 6.20
C ILE A 179 4.55 20.57 6.26
N ALA A 180 3.97 21.77 6.06
CA ALA A 180 4.69 23.04 6.18
C ALA A 180 5.25 23.25 7.58
N GLU A 181 4.58 22.77 8.62
CA GLU A 181 5.03 22.85 10.02
C GLU A 181 6.22 21.91 10.31
N LEU A 182 6.48 20.99 9.38
CA LEU A 182 7.62 20.04 9.44
C LEU A 182 8.66 20.33 8.34
N GLY A 183 8.66 21.54 7.79
CA GLY A 183 9.66 22.02 6.81
C GLY A 183 9.41 21.58 5.37
N GLY A 184 8.23 21.05 5.05
CA GLY A 184 7.86 20.65 3.70
C GLY A 184 7.04 21.72 2.96
N ASP A 185 7.21 21.80 1.64
CA ASP A 185 6.40 22.62 0.76
C ASP A 185 5.12 21.88 0.35
N PRO A 186 3.95 22.29 0.85
CA PRO A 186 2.68 21.65 0.49
C PRO A 186 2.33 21.78 -0.99
N ASP A 187 2.88 22.76 -1.71
CA ASP A 187 2.68 22.97 -3.14
C ASP A 187 3.73 22.23 -4.00
N ASN A 188 4.58 21.39 -3.38
CA ASN A 188 5.63 20.68 -4.08
C ASN A 188 5.75 19.22 -3.59
N ILE A 189 4.66 18.46 -3.66
CA ILE A 189 4.55 17.09 -3.21
C ILE A 189 4.73 16.12 -4.39
N THR A 190 5.62 15.17 -4.25
CA THR A 190 5.78 14.01 -5.15
C THR A 190 5.26 12.77 -4.43
N LEU A 191 4.27 12.10 -5.02
CA LEU A 191 3.81 10.79 -4.56
C LEU A 191 4.64 9.70 -5.23
N MET A 192 5.23 8.81 -4.44
CA MET A 192 6.02 7.68 -4.91
C MET A 192 5.47 6.39 -4.36
N GLY A 193 5.33 5.39 -5.19
CA GLY A 193 4.96 4.04 -4.78
C GLY A 193 5.89 2.98 -5.36
N HIS A 194 6.07 1.89 -4.62
CA HIS A 194 6.80 0.72 -5.07
C HIS A 194 5.92 -0.53 -4.96
N CYS A 195 5.92 -1.39 -6.01
CA CYS A 195 5.14 -2.63 -6.06
C CYS A 195 3.63 -2.31 -5.85
N SER A 196 2.93 -2.93 -4.89
CA SER A 196 1.55 -2.56 -4.57
C SER A 196 1.39 -1.10 -4.14
N GLY A 197 2.43 -0.46 -3.61
CA GLY A 197 2.44 0.99 -3.36
C GLY A 197 2.33 1.81 -4.65
N ALA A 198 2.93 1.36 -5.75
CA ALA A 198 2.81 2.01 -7.06
C ALA A 198 1.40 1.79 -7.65
N PHE A 199 0.83 0.59 -7.47
CA PHE A 199 -0.57 0.32 -7.79
C PHE A 199 -1.50 1.32 -7.08
N TYR A 200 -1.36 1.52 -5.77
CA TYR A 200 -2.15 2.50 -5.03
C TYR A 200 -1.90 3.94 -5.48
N ALA A 201 -0.65 4.33 -5.71
CA ALA A 201 -0.32 5.68 -6.18
C ALA A 201 -0.98 5.99 -7.53
N LEU A 202 -1.08 4.99 -8.41
CA LEU A 202 -1.81 5.09 -9.68
C LEU A 202 -3.33 5.27 -9.43
N HIS A 203 -3.92 4.57 -8.47
CA HIS A 203 -5.33 4.77 -8.11
C HIS A 203 -5.58 6.15 -7.51
N GLN A 204 -4.64 6.69 -6.73
CA GLN A 204 -4.79 8.04 -6.15
C GLN A 204 -4.87 9.12 -7.23
N ILE A 205 -4.12 9.02 -8.34
CA ILE A 205 -4.19 10.03 -9.41
C ILE A 205 -5.50 9.96 -10.20
N LEU A 206 -6.14 8.79 -10.24
CA LEU A 206 -7.41 8.59 -10.95
C LEU A 206 -8.62 9.07 -10.17
N ASN A 207 -8.45 9.36 -8.88
CA ASN A 207 -9.52 9.96 -8.08
C ASN A 207 -9.51 11.48 -8.26
N PRO A 208 -10.57 12.10 -8.83
CA PRO A 208 -10.63 13.54 -9.12
C PRO A 208 -10.55 14.40 -7.86
N TYR A 209 -10.91 13.89 -6.69
CA TYR A 209 -10.80 14.61 -5.41
C TYR A 209 -9.37 14.71 -4.88
N ASN A 210 -8.41 14.02 -5.51
CA ASN A 210 -7.01 14.04 -5.12
C ASN A 210 -6.16 14.98 -6.01
N ARG A 211 -6.81 15.71 -6.95
CA ARG A 211 -6.13 16.52 -7.98
C ARG A 211 -5.05 17.46 -7.42
N ASP A 212 -5.29 18.04 -6.25
CA ASP A 212 -4.41 19.04 -5.64
C ASP A 212 -3.61 18.50 -4.44
N LEU A 213 -3.64 17.17 -4.21
CA LEU A 213 -2.95 16.56 -3.07
C LEU A 213 -1.47 16.27 -3.35
N PHE A 214 -1.10 16.14 -4.62
CA PHE A 214 0.29 15.94 -5.06
C PHE A 214 0.48 16.47 -6.49
N HIS A 215 1.75 16.74 -6.84
CA HIS A 215 2.12 17.50 -8.04
C HIS A 215 2.98 16.69 -9.02
N ARG A 216 3.50 15.53 -8.59
CA ARG A 216 4.31 14.59 -9.39
C ARG A 216 4.05 13.18 -8.91
N LEU A 217 4.31 12.21 -9.79
CA LEU A 217 4.10 10.80 -9.52
C LEU A 217 5.33 9.98 -9.91
N ILE A 218 5.72 9.04 -9.04
CA ILE A 218 6.78 8.06 -9.31
C ILE A 218 6.21 6.67 -9.05
N LEU A 219 6.18 5.84 -10.09
CA LEU A 219 5.67 4.47 -10.06
C LEU A 219 6.81 3.49 -10.31
N CYS A 220 7.20 2.74 -9.28
CA CYS A 220 8.26 1.75 -9.36
C CYS A 220 7.67 0.35 -9.31
N SER A 221 7.80 -0.42 -10.40
CA SER A 221 7.37 -1.84 -10.46
C SER A 221 5.91 -2.03 -10.03
N GLY A 222 5.02 -1.19 -10.54
CA GLY A 222 3.60 -1.21 -10.20
C GLY A 222 2.83 -2.22 -11.04
N GLN A 223 1.74 -2.73 -10.47
CA GLN A 223 0.76 -3.53 -11.21
C GLN A 223 -0.23 -2.61 -11.94
N GLY A 224 -0.93 -3.17 -12.93
CA GLY A 224 -1.97 -2.45 -13.67
C GLY A 224 -3.23 -2.16 -12.84
N ILE A 225 -4.15 -1.42 -13.43
CA ILE A 225 -5.46 -1.12 -12.86
C ILE A 225 -6.42 -2.27 -13.20
N THR A 226 -7.08 -2.82 -12.19
CA THR A 226 -8.10 -3.84 -12.38
C THR A 226 -9.36 -3.49 -11.57
N PRO A 227 -10.05 -2.39 -11.91
CA PRO A 227 -11.28 -2.03 -11.23
C PRO A 227 -12.38 -3.04 -11.56
N ILE A 228 -13.21 -3.35 -10.58
CA ILE A 228 -14.40 -4.17 -10.75
C ILE A 228 -15.62 -3.31 -10.44
N PRO A 229 -16.65 -3.27 -11.29
CA PRO A 229 -17.91 -2.60 -10.96
C PRO A 229 -18.50 -3.20 -9.68
N LEU A 230 -18.89 -2.33 -8.73
CA LEU A 230 -19.60 -2.76 -7.53
C LEU A 230 -21.00 -3.19 -7.94
N ILE A 231 -21.32 -4.45 -7.69
CA ILE A 231 -22.65 -5.01 -7.86
C ILE A 231 -23.14 -5.44 -6.48
N PRO A 232 -24.05 -4.66 -5.83
CA PRO A 232 -24.40 -4.88 -4.43
C PRO A 232 -24.84 -6.32 -4.09
N GLU A 233 -25.59 -6.96 -4.97
CA GLU A 233 -26.03 -8.35 -4.77
C GLU A 233 -24.86 -9.32 -4.74
N LYS A 234 -23.88 -9.16 -5.65
CA LYS A 234 -22.69 -10.01 -5.69
C LYS A 234 -21.80 -9.80 -4.48
N GLU A 235 -21.68 -8.56 -4.01
CA GLU A 235 -20.90 -8.27 -2.81
C GLU A 235 -21.54 -8.88 -1.56
N ARG A 236 -22.90 -8.85 -1.48
CA ARG A 236 -23.63 -9.53 -0.39
C ARG A 236 -23.40 -11.04 -0.42
N GLU A 237 -23.50 -11.67 -1.58
CA GLU A 237 -23.21 -13.09 -1.76
C GLU A 237 -21.77 -13.42 -1.40
N ALA A 238 -20.80 -12.67 -1.94
CA ALA A 238 -19.38 -12.89 -1.68
C ALA A 238 -19.01 -12.74 -0.19
N PHE A 239 -19.63 -11.78 0.50
CA PHE A 239 -19.43 -11.60 1.94
C PHE A 239 -20.05 -12.73 2.76
N GLN A 240 -21.25 -13.20 2.40
CA GLN A 240 -21.87 -14.38 3.04
C GLN A 240 -21.04 -15.65 2.82
N ASP A 241 -20.54 -15.85 1.61
CA ASP A 241 -19.64 -16.96 1.28
C ASP A 241 -18.34 -16.86 2.08
N PHE A 242 -17.77 -15.65 2.22
CA PHE A 242 -16.59 -15.43 3.05
C PHE A 242 -16.85 -15.83 4.51
N LEU A 243 -17.95 -15.38 5.10
CA LEU A 243 -18.31 -15.76 6.47
C LEU A 243 -18.48 -17.28 6.61
N SER A 244 -19.23 -17.90 5.71
CA SER A 244 -19.52 -19.35 5.71
C SER A 244 -18.25 -20.17 5.54
N ASN A 245 -17.38 -19.83 4.59
CA ASN A 245 -16.12 -20.52 4.32
C ASN A 245 -15.14 -20.43 5.51
N ASN A 246 -15.28 -19.39 6.33
CA ASN A 246 -14.49 -19.19 7.54
C ASN A 246 -15.22 -19.63 8.82
N ARG A 247 -16.42 -20.24 8.70
CA ARG A 247 -17.25 -20.72 9.81
C ARG A 247 -17.64 -19.60 10.79
N LEU A 248 -17.89 -18.42 10.26
CA LEU A 248 -18.42 -17.27 10.99
C LEU A 248 -19.93 -17.17 10.76
N SER A 249 -20.65 -16.91 11.83
CA SER A 249 -22.12 -16.82 11.80
C SER A 249 -22.64 -15.43 11.42
N SER A 250 -21.80 -14.39 11.61
CA SER A 250 -22.21 -13.01 11.39
C SER A 250 -21.03 -12.04 11.28
N TYR A 251 -21.31 -10.84 10.79
CA TYR A 251 -20.36 -9.71 10.81
C TYR A 251 -19.96 -9.34 12.24
N SER A 252 -20.87 -9.39 13.21
CA SER A 252 -20.56 -9.12 14.62
C SER A 252 -19.54 -10.12 15.18
N GLU A 253 -19.62 -11.39 14.78
CA GLU A 253 -18.61 -12.37 15.16
C GLU A 253 -17.24 -12.04 14.53
N LEU A 254 -17.20 -11.66 13.26
CA LEU A 254 -15.98 -11.23 12.58
C LEU A 254 -15.35 -10.03 13.31
N LEU A 255 -16.14 -9.04 13.71
CA LEU A 255 -15.67 -7.87 14.46
C LEU A 255 -15.06 -8.24 15.83
N SER A 256 -15.57 -9.29 16.49
CA SER A 256 -15.11 -9.72 17.80
C SER A 256 -13.81 -10.53 17.77
N LEU A 257 -13.36 -10.97 16.61
CA LEU A 257 -12.15 -11.78 16.48
C LEU A 257 -10.90 -10.95 16.84
N PRO A 258 -9.94 -11.53 17.57
CA PRO A 258 -8.65 -10.88 17.74
C PRO A 258 -7.88 -10.86 16.40
N PRO A 259 -6.98 -9.87 16.19
CA PRO A 259 -6.30 -9.67 14.90
C PRO A 259 -5.62 -10.91 14.34
N GLU A 260 -4.97 -11.70 15.19
CA GLU A 260 -4.29 -12.95 14.80
C GLU A 260 -5.22 -14.06 14.30
N LYS A 261 -6.51 -13.98 14.62
CA LYS A 261 -7.53 -14.86 14.06
C LYS A 261 -7.97 -14.37 12.68
N ILE A 262 -8.14 -13.06 12.52
CA ILE A 262 -8.47 -12.44 11.22
C ILE A 262 -7.39 -12.78 10.19
N LEU A 263 -6.12 -12.70 10.56
CA LEU A 263 -5.01 -13.05 9.67
C LEU A 263 -5.05 -14.50 9.15
N LYS A 264 -5.76 -15.41 9.83
CA LYS A 264 -5.89 -16.81 9.43
C LYS A 264 -7.11 -17.10 8.56
N LEU A 265 -7.99 -16.13 8.39
CA LEU A 265 -9.16 -16.29 7.55
C LEU A 265 -8.76 -16.42 6.08
N LYS A 266 -9.51 -17.20 5.33
CA LYS A 266 -9.32 -17.36 3.88
C LYS A 266 -9.97 -16.17 3.18
N PRO A 267 -9.21 -15.35 2.45
CA PRO A 267 -9.77 -14.22 1.73
C PRO A 267 -10.71 -14.68 0.60
N PRO A 268 -11.69 -13.85 0.20
CA PRO A 268 -12.48 -14.09 -1.00
C PRO A 268 -11.63 -13.98 -2.28
N GLN A 269 -12.15 -14.47 -3.42
CA GLN A 269 -11.41 -14.43 -4.68
C GLN A 269 -11.15 -13.00 -5.19
N THR A 270 -12.06 -12.07 -4.89
CA THR A 270 -12.00 -10.66 -5.29
C THR A 270 -11.17 -9.78 -4.34
N PHE A 271 -10.47 -10.39 -3.43
CA PHE A 271 -9.80 -9.74 -2.28
C PHE A 271 -8.84 -8.58 -2.61
N LEU A 272 -8.26 -8.55 -3.80
CA LEU A 272 -7.31 -7.49 -4.19
C LEU A 272 -7.83 -6.61 -5.33
N SER A 273 -9.10 -6.73 -5.66
CA SER A 273 -9.71 -5.88 -6.69
C SER A 273 -10.12 -4.54 -6.08
N THR A 274 -9.86 -3.46 -6.80
CA THR A 274 -10.45 -2.16 -6.48
C THR A 274 -11.85 -2.06 -7.06
N THR A 275 -12.72 -1.29 -6.43
CA THR A 275 -14.13 -1.29 -6.73
C THR A 275 -14.59 0.09 -7.17
N VAL A 276 -15.36 0.16 -8.25
CA VAL A 276 -16.04 1.40 -8.66
C VAL A 276 -17.35 1.49 -7.84
N ASP A 277 -17.26 2.21 -6.72
CA ASP A 277 -18.31 2.23 -5.66
C ASP A 277 -18.87 3.62 -5.37
N GLU A 278 -18.49 4.62 -6.15
CA GLU A 278 -18.81 6.04 -5.93
C GLU A 278 -18.29 6.62 -4.60
N THR A 279 -17.54 5.84 -3.82
CA THR A 279 -16.90 6.31 -2.57
C THR A 279 -15.49 6.79 -2.83
N PHE A 280 -14.66 5.95 -3.46
CA PHE A 280 -13.32 6.33 -3.89
C PHE A 280 -13.27 6.65 -5.38
N PHE A 281 -13.85 5.81 -6.24
CA PHE A 281 -13.98 6.08 -7.68
C PHE A 281 -15.38 6.56 -8.03
N LEU A 282 -15.48 7.74 -8.66
CA LEU A 282 -16.75 8.35 -9.11
C LEU A 282 -17.20 7.85 -10.50
N GLY A 283 -16.55 6.87 -11.06
CA GLY A 283 -16.77 6.29 -12.37
C GLY A 283 -15.66 5.31 -12.70
N ASP A 284 -15.71 4.72 -13.90
CA ASP A 284 -14.67 3.78 -14.31
C ASP A 284 -13.32 4.49 -14.48
N PRO A 285 -12.28 4.12 -13.70
CA PRO A 285 -10.97 4.73 -13.80
C PRO A 285 -10.27 4.43 -15.15
N LEU A 286 -10.63 3.36 -15.85
CA LEU A 286 -10.10 3.07 -17.19
C LEU A 286 -10.70 4.01 -18.22
N GLU A 287 -12.01 4.26 -18.19
CA GLU A 287 -12.65 5.28 -19.04
C GLU A 287 -12.03 6.66 -18.76
N SER A 288 -11.80 7.01 -17.48
CA SER A 288 -11.14 8.26 -17.11
C SER A 288 -9.73 8.38 -17.68
N LEU A 289 -8.96 7.28 -17.76
CA LEU A 289 -7.65 7.25 -18.40
C LEU A 289 -7.74 7.43 -19.92
N GLU A 290 -8.65 6.72 -20.58
CA GLU A 290 -8.85 6.78 -22.05
C GLU A 290 -9.30 8.16 -22.49
N GLU A 291 -10.19 8.81 -21.74
CA GLU A 291 -10.70 10.14 -22.01
C GLU A 291 -9.78 11.28 -21.53
N GLY A 292 -8.71 10.95 -20.80
CA GLY A 292 -7.74 11.92 -20.31
C GLY A 292 -8.23 12.79 -19.15
N TYR A 293 -9.21 12.32 -18.39
CA TYR A 293 -9.77 13.03 -17.23
C TYR A 293 -8.92 12.87 -15.94
N PHE A 294 -7.62 12.85 -16.07
CA PHE A 294 -6.72 12.83 -14.91
C PHE A 294 -5.78 14.05 -14.91
N PRO A 295 -5.21 14.42 -13.76
CA PRO A 295 -4.30 15.55 -13.68
C PRO A 295 -3.08 15.36 -14.57
N ARG A 296 -2.76 16.35 -15.42
CA ARG A 296 -1.54 16.35 -16.23
C ARG A 296 -0.35 16.77 -15.39
N ILE A 297 0.21 15.84 -14.64
CA ILE A 297 1.40 16.02 -13.81
C ILE A 297 2.58 15.23 -14.37
N PRO A 298 3.82 15.62 -14.07
CA PRO A 298 5.00 14.83 -14.41
C PRO A 298 4.94 13.44 -13.76
N VAL A 299 5.22 12.40 -14.57
CA VAL A 299 5.22 10.99 -14.13
C VAL A 299 6.55 10.36 -14.49
N ILE A 300 7.15 9.66 -13.53
CA ILE A 300 8.23 8.69 -13.75
C ILE A 300 7.63 7.31 -13.52
N ILE A 301 7.77 6.45 -14.51
CA ILE A 301 7.33 5.06 -14.41
C ILE A 301 8.46 4.14 -14.83
N GLY A 302 8.66 3.07 -14.12
CA GLY A 302 9.71 2.10 -14.42
C GLY A 302 9.48 0.77 -13.75
N SER A 303 10.05 -0.27 -14.37
CA SER A 303 10.08 -1.64 -13.87
C SER A 303 11.49 -2.21 -14.03
N ALA A 304 11.78 -3.30 -13.32
CA ALA A 304 13.02 -4.04 -13.54
C ALA A 304 12.93 -4.83 -14.87
N SER A 305 14.08 -5.14 -15.46
CA SER A 305 14.13 -5.96 -16.68
C SER A 305 13.73 -7.43 -16.45
N ASP A 306 13.67 -7.86 -15.20
CA ASP A 306 13.31 -9.23 -14.77
C ASP A 306 12.56 -9.14 -13.41
N GLU A 307 11.33 -8.61 -13.46
CA GLU A 307 10.51 -8.31 -12.28
C GLU A 307 10.17 -9.55 -11.46
N LEU A 308 9.82 -10.63 -12.12
CA LEU A 308 9.27 -11.82 -11.51
C LEU A 308 10.27 -12.98 -11.42
N SER A 309 11.57 -12.72 -11.58
CA SER A 309 12.60 -13.76 -11.49
C SER A 309 12.58 -14.51 -10.16
N MET A 310 12.17 -13.84 -9.08
CA MET A 310 11.97 -14.50 -7.79
C MET A 310 10.86 -15.57 -7.81
N LEU A 311 9.94 -15.53 -8.77
CA LEU A 311 8.89 -16.54 -8.95
C LEU A 311 9.41 -17.81 -9.66
N LYS A 312 10.60 -17.75 -10.27
CA LYS A 312 11.26 -18.92 -10.90
C LYS A 312 11.72 -19.98 -9.89
N ILE A 313 11.37 -19.81 -8.61
CA ILE A 313 11.61 -20.81 -7.57
C ILE A 313 10.53 -21.91 -7.65
N PRO A 314 10.89 -23.17 -7.96
CA PRO A 314 9.91 -24.24 -8.20
C PRO A 314 8.91 -24.47 -7.04
N MET A 315 9.29 -24.18 -5.80
CA MET A 315 8.40 -24.28 -4.64
C MET A 315 7.21 -23.32 -4.71
N GLN A 316 7.31 -22.24 -5.46
CA GLN A 316 6.25 -21.23 -5.62
C GLN A 316 5.25 -21.59 -6.73
N TYR A 317 5.63 -22.42 -7.69
CA TYR A 317 4.84 -22.70 -8.89
C TYR A 317 3.43 -23.19 -8.58
N LYS A 318 3.28 -24.11 -7.64
CA LYS A 318 1.96 -24.62 -7.23
C LYS A 318 1.09 -23.54 -6.60
N ARG A 319 1.67 -22.67 -5.78
CA ARG A 319 0.96 -21.58 -5.10
C ARG A 319 0.45 -20.53 -6.08
N LEU A 320 1.22 -20.25 -7.11
CA LEU A 320 0.95 -19.21 -8.09
C LEU A 320 0.21 -19.72 -9.33
N GLY A 321 -0.12 -21.02 -9.37
CA GLY A 321 -0.78 -21.62 -10.54
C GLY A 321 0.11 -21.68 -11.77
N ILE A 322 1.45 -21.64 -11.59
CA ILE A 322 2.41 -21.75 -12.70
C ILE A 322 2.50 -23.19 -13.19
N ALA A 323 2.30 -23.39 -14.47
CA ALA A 323 2.36 -24.68 -15.10
C ALA A 323 3.80 -25.20 -15.21
N THR A 324 4.03 -26.43 -14.72
CA THR A 324 5.33 -27.11 -14.80
C THR A 324 5.42 -28.11 -15.96
N SER A 325 4.37 -28.21 -16.79
CA SER A 325 4.35 -29.11 -17.94
C SER A 325 3.55 -28.52 -19.09
N LYS A 326 3.95 -28.88 -20.32
CA LYS A 326 3.28 -28.46 -21.56
C LYS A 326 1.78 -28.81 -21.57
N SER A 327 1.37 -29.90 -20.94
CA SER A 327 -0.04 -30.33 -20.90
C SER A 327 -0.92 -29.45 -20.01
N LYS A 328 -0.35 -28.85 -18.94
CA LYS A 328 -1.09 -27.99 -18.01
C LYS A 328 -1.05 -26.52 -18.40
N PHE A 329 -0.11 -26.13 -19.25
CA PHE A 329 0.11 -24.74 -19.64
C PHE A 329 -1.11 -24.07 -20.26
N PRO A 330 -1.81 -24.64 -21.28
CA PRO A 330 -2.95 -23.95 -21.89
C PRO A 330 -4.04 -23.57 -20.89
N SER A 331 -4.43 -24.50 -20.02
CA SER A 331 -5.45 -24.26 -19.00
C SER A 331 -5.00 -23.27 -17.92
N ALA A 332 -3.73 -23.28 -17.56
CA ALA A 332 -3.19 -22.33 -16.57
C ALA A 332 -3.19 -20.90 -17.10
N VAL A 333 -2.72 -20.70 -18.35
CA VAL A 333 -2.65 -19.36 -18.95
C VAL A 333 -4.02 -18.83 -19.34
N GLU A 334 -4.93 -19.68 -19.83
CA GLU A 334 -6.30 -19.27 -20.12
C GLU A 334 -7.03 -18.80 -18.88
N LYS A 335 -6.86 -19.49 -17.74
CA LYS A 335 -7.42 -19.09 -16.47
C LYS A 335 -6.89 -17.75 -15.97
N MET A 336 -5.63 -17.42 -16.24
CA MET A 336 -4.93 -16.24 -15.72
C MET A 336 -5.08 -15.03 -16.67
N PHE A 337 -5.06 -15.24 -17.97
CA PHE A 337 -4.99 -14.19 -18.99
C PHE A 337 -6.19 -14.16 -19.94
N GLY A 338 -7.16 -15.05 -19.75
CA GLY A 338 -8.38 -15.10 -20.55
C GLY A 338 -8.17 -15.56 -22.00
N PRO A 339 -9.10 -15.22 -22.91
CA PRO A 339 -9.15 -15.79 -24.27
C PRO A 339 -7.95 -15.39 -25.17
N ARG A 340 -7.23 -14.31 -24.84
CA ARG A 340 -6.03 -13.88 -25.60
C ARG A 340 -4.73 -14.56 -25.13
N ALA A 341 -4.81 -15.45 -24.13
CA ALA A 341 -3.65 -16.11 -23.55
C ALA A 341 -2.76 -16.83 -24.59
N GLY A 342 -3.38 -17.44 -25.61
CA GLY A 342 -2.67 -18.12 -26.68
C GLY A 342 -1.82 -17.19 -27.55
N GLU A 343 -2.35 -16.05 -27.93
CA GLU A 343 -1.66 -15.04 -28.74
C GLU A 343 -0.45 -14.47 -28.00
N ILE A 344 -0.64 -14.13 -26.71
CA ILE A 344 0.43 -13.59 -25.84
C ILE A 344 1.54 -14.64 -25.66
N ALA A 345 1.16 -15.89 -25.38
CA ALA A 345 2.12 -16.98 -25.21
C ALA A 345 2.94 -17.24 -26.49
N GLU A 346 2.33 -17.11 -27.66
CA GLU A 346 3.01 -17.31 -28.93
C GLU A 346 4.02 -16.19 -29.23
N ALA A 347 3.66 -14.95 -28.93
CA ALA A 347 4.54 -13.79 -29.08
C ALA A 347 5.79 -13.87 -28.17
N LEU A 348 5.66 -14.36 -26.95
CA LEU A 348 6.76 -14.45 -25.97
C LEU A 348 7.54 -15.77 -26.03
N ARG A 349 7.06 -16.77 -26.76
CA ARG A 349 7.69 -18.11 -26.82
C ARG A 349 9.17 -18.11 -27.24
N PRO A 350 9.61 -17.26 -28.19
CA PRO A 350 11.03 -17.23 -28.55
C PRO A 350 11.97 -16.78 -27.45
N GLU A 351 11.44 -16.12 -26.42
CA GLU A 351 12.21 -15.54 -25.31
C GLU A 351 12.21 -16.41 -24.05
N ALA A 352 11.45 -17.51 -24.06
CA ALA A 352 11.25 -18.35 -22.88
C ALA A 352 12.03 -19.65 -22.92
N ASP A 353 12.66 -20.01 -21.82
CA ASP A 353 13.44 -21.25 -21.67
C ASP A 353 12.53 -22.50 -21.56
N ASP A 354 11.42 -22.35 -20.85
CA ASP A 354 10.43 -23.43 -20.66
C ASP A 354 9.01 -22.88 -20.48
N VAL A 355 8.03 -23.75 -20.21
CA VAL A 355 6.62 -23.33 -20.05
C VAL A 355 6.37 -22.52 -18.75
N ALA A 356 7.16 -22.74 -17.71
CA ALA A 356 7.04 -21.98 -16.49
C ALA A 356 7.63 -20.57 -16.66
N ASP A 357 8.78 -20.47 -17.32
CA ASP A 357 9.40 -19.21 -17.70
C ASP A 357 8.50 -18.42 -18.66
N LEU A 358 7.89 -19.07 -19.65
CA LEU A 358 6.93 -18.43 -20.55
C LEU A 358 5.72 -17.85 -19.79
N GLN A 359 5.16 -18.61 -18.85
CA GLN A 359 4.03 -18.09 -18.05
C GLN A 359 4.45 -16.92 -17.15
N ILE A 360 5.66 -16.95 -16.58
CA ILE A 360 6.20 -15.85 -15.78
C ILE A 360 6.37 -14.61 -16.66
N LYS A 361 6.95 -14.74 -17.85
CA LYS A 361 7.09 -13.64 -18.82
C LYS A 361 5.74 -13.06 -19.25
N MET A 362 4.70 -13.89 -19.39
CA MET A 362 3.34 -13.41 -19.62
C MET A 362 2.78 -12.61 -18.45
N MET A 363 3.22 -12.88 -17.20
CA MET A 363 2.82 -12.11 -16.01
C MET A 363 3.58 -10.79 -15.88
N GLU A 364 4.69 -10.62 -16.60
CA GLU A 364 5.50 -9.40 -16.62
C GLU A 364 4.97 -8.34 -17.61
N LEU A 365 4.05 -8.71 -18.52
CA LEU A 365 3.36 -7.79 -19.43
C LEU A 365 2.24 -7.03 -18.73
#